data_6dcb4360422ffdbd1761105946edc7bf
#
_entry.id   6dcb4360422ffdbd1761105946edc7bf
#
_cell.length_a   1.000
_cell.length_b   1.000
_cell.length_c   1.000
_cell.angle_alpha   90.00
_cell.angle_beta   90.00
_cell.angle_gamma   90.00
#
_symmetry.space_group_name_H-M   'P 1'
#
loop_
_entity.id
_entity.type
_entity.pdbx_description
1 polymer ?
#
loop_
_entity_poly.entity_id
_entity_poly.type
_entity_poly.pdbx_seq_one_letter_code
_entity_poly.pdbx_strand_id
1 'polypeptide(L)'
;MLLHLRKRAEFLAANAGKRASTPGFNVQAWHRNDESRAIRVGFTCSKKVGNSVERNRAKRRLREIARMILPASGQNGWDYVLIGKAKVTAARLFTALQADLLAALTRIHATP
;
A
#
# COMPACT_ATOMS: atom_id res chain seq x y z
N MET A 1 9.03 12.17 -4.76
CA MET A 1 7.65 12.55 -5.11
C MET A 1 6.75 11.32 -5.07
N LEU A 2 5.59 11.45 -4.44
CA LEU A 2 4.61 10.36 -4.35
C LEU A 2 3.49 10.61 -5.35
N LEU A 3 3.31 9.67 -6.28
CA LEU A 3 2.25 9.71 -7.28
C LEU A 3 1.23 8.61 -7.03
N HIS A 4 0.07 8.72 -7.65
CA HIS A 4 -0.98 7.71 -7.49
C HIS A 4 -1.09 6.83 -8.73
N LEU A 5 -1.28 5.52 -8.51
CA LEU A 5 -1.59 4.59 -9.59
C LEU A 5 -3.01 4.84 -10.08
N ARG A 6 -3.21 4.76 -11.39
CA ARG A 6 -4.52 5.03 -12.01
C ARG A 6 -4.96 3.93 -12.97
N LYS A 7 -4.01 3.28 -13.63
CA LYS A 7 -4.32 2.31 -14.69
C LYS A 7 -4.38 0.90 -14.14
N ARG A 8 -5.32 0.11 -14.67
CA ARG A 8 -5.46 -1.29 -14.30
C ARG A 8 -4.16 -2.07 -14.50
N ALA A 9 -3.44 -1.80 -15.59
CA ALA A 9 -2.17 -2.47 -15.86
C ALA A 9 -1.13 -2.26 -14.75
N GLU A 10 -1.13 -1.09 -14.14
CA GLU A 10 -0.21 -0.77 -13.03
C GLU A 10 -0.51 -1.63 -11.81
N PHE A 11 -1.79 -1.82 -11.48
CA PHE A 11 -2.20 -2.69 -10.37
C PHE A 11 -1.89 -4.16 -10.67
N LEU A 12 -2.08 -4.60 -11.90
CA LEU A 12 -1.77 -5.97 -12.29
C LEU A 12 -0.26 -6.26 -12.20
N ALA A 13 0.58 -5.30 -12.59
CA ALA A 13 2.02 -5.44 -12.47
C ALA A 13 2.42 -5.58 -11.00
N ALA A 14 1.87 -4.75 -10.12
CA ALA A 14 2.16 -4.84 -8.68
C ALA A 14 1.70 -6.17 -8.08
N ASN A 15 0.59 -6.71 -8.57
CA ASN A 15 0.09 -8.02 -8.13
C ASN A 15 1.06 -9.15 -8.46
N ALA A 16 1.84 -9.02 -9.52
CA ALA A 16 2.86 -10.01 -9.92
C ALA A 16 4.19 -9.81 -9.17
N GLY A 17 4.34 -8.73 -8.41
CA GLY A 17 5.57 -8.39 -7.72
C GLY A 17 5.70 -9.04 -6.34
N LYS A 18 6.43 -8.36 -5.47
CA LYS A 18 6.62 -8.81 -4.09
C LYS A 18 5.39 -8.53 -3.25
N ARG A 19 5.21 -9.30 -2.19
CA ARG A 19 4.06 -9.18 -1.29
C ARG A 19 4.49 -9.22 0.16
N ALA A 20 3.73 -8.51 1.00
CA ALA A 20 3.86 -8.62 2.44
C ALA A 20 2.46 -8.51 3.06
N SER A 21 2.16 -9.42 3.99
CA SER A 21 0.89 -9.38 4.73
C SER A 21 1.17 -8.84 6.12
N THR A 22 0.30 -7.94 6.58
CA THR A 22 0.37 -7.39 7.93
C THR A 22 -0.98 -7.56 8.62
N PRO A 23 -1.04 -7.36 9.96
CA PRO A 23 -2.33 -7.44 10.65
C PRO A 23 -3.36 -6.44 10.13
N GLY A 24 -2.93 -5.25 9.71
CA GLY A 24 -3.85 -4.19 9.31
C GLY A 24 -4.23 -4.19 7.83
N PHE A 25 -3.37 -4.66 6.95
CA PHE A 25 -3.58 -4.66 5.51
C PHE A 25 -2.46 -5.42 4.80
N ASN A 26 -2.64 -5.65 3.51
CA ASN A 26 -1.61 -6.30 2.69
C ASN A 26 -0.95 -5.28 1.77
N VAL A 27 0.30 -5.54 1.39
CA VAL A 27 1.07 -4.69 0.48
C VAL A 27 1.59 -5.51 -0.68
N GLN A 28 1.46 -4.98 -1.88
CA GLN A 28 2.12 -5.50 -3.08
C GLN A 28 3.09 -4.44 -3.56
N ALA A 29 4.23 -4.86 -4.10
CA ALA A 29 5.25 -3.92 -4.55
C ALA A 29 5.90 -4.39 -5.86
N TRP A 30 6.19 -3.45 -6.72
CA TRP A 30 6.73 -3.71 -8.05
C TRP A 30 7.82 -2.70 -8.39
N HIS A 31 9.01 -3.21 -8.74
CA HIS A 31 10.08 -2.36 -9.25
C HIS A 31 9.86 -2.12 -10.74
N ARG A 32 9.62 -0.88 -11.14
CA ARG A 32 9.24 -0.57 -12.53
C ARG A 32 10.37 -0.78 -13.53
N ASN A 33 11.62 -0.66 -13.10
CA ASN A 33 12.76 -0.73 -14.00
C ASN A 33 12.72 0.35 -15.09
N ASP A 34 12.18 1.50 -14.77
CA ASP A 34 12.18 2.66 -15.67
C ASP A 34 13.13 3.74 -15.14
N GLU A 35 13.26 4.82 -15.87
CA GLU A 35 14.14 5.92 -15.47
C GLU A 35 13.53 6.84 -14.43
N SER A 36 12.24 6.67 -14.14
CA SER A 36 11.54 7.53 -13.18
C SER A 36 11.93 7.16 -11.75
N ARG A 37 12.18 8.18 -10.94
CA ARG A 37 12.44 8.03 -9.51
C ARG A 37 11.17 8.14 -8.67
N ALA A 38 10.04 8.36 -9.30
CA ALA A 38 8.80 8.53 -8.57
C ALA A 38 8.42 7.26 -7.80
N ILE A 39 7.87 7.45 -6.61
CA ILE A 39 7.20 6.41 -5.84
C ILE A 39 5.72 6.54 -6.17
N ARG A 40 5.09 5.45 -6.60
CA ARG A 40 3.66 5.48 -6.91
C ARG A 40 2.92 4.53 -5.98
N VAL A 41 1.70 4.90 -5.61
CA VAL A 41 0.89 4.12 -4.67
C VAL A 41 -0.55 4.01 -5.16
N GLY A 42 -1.12 2.83 -4.99
CA GLY A 42 -2.53 2.58 -5.23
C GLY A 42 -3.19 1.96 -4.03
N PHE A 43 -4.51 2.09 -3.96
CA PHE A 43 -5.29 1.62 -2.82
C PHE A 43 -6.47 0.80 -3.31
N THR A 44 -6.66 -0.38 -2.73
CA THR A 44 -7.81 -1.21 -3.04
C THR A 44 -8.44 -1.71 -1.75
N CYS A 45 -9.74 -1.96 -1.81
CA CYS A 45 -10.45 -2.58 -0.71
C CYS A 45 -11.65 -3.34 -1.28
N SER A 46 -11.68 -4.66 -1.07
CA SER A 46 -12.71 -5.51 -1.64
C SER A 46 -14.09 -5.22 -1.07
N LYS A 47 -15.10 -5.27 -1.92
CA LYS A 47 -16.50 -5.18 -1.50
C LYS A 47 -16.91 -6.30 -0.55
N LYS A 48 -16.19 -7.43 -0.60
CA LYS A 48 -16.53 -8.62 0.21
C LYS A 48 -16.23 -8.47 1.70
N VAL A 49 -15.44 -7.47 2.08
CA VAL A 49 -14.93 -7.36 3.46
C VAL A 49 -15.46 -6.16 4.23
N GLY A 50 -16.57 -5.58 3.78
CA GLY A 50 -17.19 -4.49 4.51
C GLY A 50 -18.18 -3.69 3.66
N ASN A 51 -18.95 -2.84 4.32
CA ASN A 51 -19.86 -1.92 3.63
C ASN A 51 -19.09 -0.71 3.08
N SER A 52 -19.78 0.18 2.35
CA SER A 52 -19.14 1.31 1.72
C SER A 52 -18.54 2.31 2.72
N VAL A 53 -19.14 2.46 3.89
CA VAL A 53 -18.61 3.34 4.94
C VAL A 53 -17.27 2.81 5.45
N GLU A 54 -17.21 1.51 5.76
CA GLU A 54 -15.98 0.86 6.23
C GLU A 54 -14.89 0.88 5.18
N ARG A 55 -15.24 0.61 3.91
CA ARG A 55 -14.26 0.65 2.81
C ARG A 55 -13.70 2.05 2.58
N ASN A 56 -14.55 3.07 2.62
CA ASN A 56 -14.11 4.44 2.45
C ASN A 56 -13.20 4.89 3.59
N ARG A 57 -13.55 4.51 4.82
CA ARG A 57 -12.71 4.79 5.99
C ARG A 57 -11.35 4.10 5.88
N ALA A 58 -11.35 2.83 5.48
CA ALA A 58 -10.12 2.05 5.31
C ALA A 58 -9.21 2.72 4.27
N LYS A 59 -9.76 3.05 3.10
CA LYS A 59 -8.99 3.71 2.04
C LYS A 59 -8.41 5.05 2.48
N ARG A 60 -9.20 5.84 3.20
CA ARG A 60 -8.75 7.16 3.68
C ARG A 60 -7.58 7.00 4.65
N ARG A 61 -7.66 6.03 5.54
CA ARG A 61 -6.58 5.76 6.50
C ARG A 61 -5.32 5.25 5.81
N LEU A 62 -5.48 4.38 4.80
CA LEU A 62 -4.34 3.89 4.01
C LEU A 62 -3.67 5.04 3.24
N ARG A 63 -4.45 5.95 2.67
CA ARG A 63 -3.89 7.14 2.00
C ARG A 63 -3.07 7.98 2.97
N GLU A 64 -3.56 8.16 4.18
CA GLU A 64 -2.88 8.97 5.18
C GLU A 64 -1.54 8.36 5.58
N ILE A 65 -1.49 7.06 5.89
CA ILE A 65 -0.22 6.42 6.26
C ILE A 65 0.76 6.37 5.08
N ALA A 66 0.26 6.19 3.87
CA ALA A 66 1.12 6.19 2.67
C ALA A 66 1.75 7.56 2.49
N ARG A 67 0.98 8.62 2.62
CA ARG A 67 1.46 10.00 2.49
C ARG A 67 2.54 10.32 3.55
N MET A 68 2.38 9.79 4.75
CA MET A 68 3.31 10.04 5.84
C MET A 68 4.60 9.22 5.73
N ILE A 69 4.53 8.01 5.20
CA ILE A 69 5.62 7.04 5.32
C ILE A 69 6.35 6.80 4.00
N LEU A 70 5.64 6.65 2.88
CA LEU A 70 6.27 6.27 1.61
C LEU A 70 7.31 7.27 1.10
N PRO A 71 7.12 8.60 1.21
CA PRO A 71 8.14 9.52 0.71
C PRO A 71 9.52 9.32 1.33
N ALA A 72 9.58 8.94 2.60
CA ALA A 72 10.86 8.74 3.30
C ALA A 72 11.30 7.28 3.32
N SER A 73 10.35 6.34 3.39
CA SER A 73 10.66 4.92 3.62
C SER A 73 10.45 4.03 2.42
N GLY A 74 9.72 4.49 1.40
CA GLY A 74 9.62 3.78 0.13
C GLY A 74 10.88 3.95 -0.69
N GLN A 75 11.02 3.15 -1.75
CA GLN A 75 12.18 3.24 -2.62
C GLN A 75 11.80 3.88 -3.96
N ASN A 76 12.68 4.75 -4.45
CA ASN A 76 12.49 5.39 -5.75
C ASN A 76 12.36 4.35 -6.85
N GLY A 77 11.43 4.58 -7.79
CA GLY A 77 11.22 3.68 -8.91
C GLY A 77 10.29 2.51 -8.61
N TRP A 78 9.71 2.46 -7.42
CA TRP A 78 8.80 1.39 -7.02
C TRP A 78 7.35 1.84 -6.99
N ASP A 79 6.47 0.88 -7.31
CA ASP A 79 5.02 1.01 -7.12
C ASP A 79 4.60 0.18 -5.93
N TYR A 80 3.67 0.69 -5.15
CA TYR A 80 3.10 -0.01 -4.00
C TYR A 80 1.58 -0.01 -4.11
N VAL A 81 0.96 -1.15 -3.80
CA VAL A 81 -0.48 -1.25 -3.68
C VAL A 81 -0.81 -1.68 -2.26
N LEU A 82 -1.59 -0.87 -1.57
CA LEU A 82 -2.06 -1.16 -0.24
C LEU A 82 -3.48 -1.70 -0.33
N ILE A 83 -3.67 -2.93 0.18
CA ILE A 83 -4.94 -3.65 0.06
C ILE A 83 -5.60 -3.71 1.43
N GLY A 84 -6.68 -2.97 1.60
CA GLY A 84 -7.39 -2.88 2.87
C GLY A 84 -8.16 -4.14 3.22
N LYS A 85 -8.18 -4.43 4.52
CA LYS A 85 -9.05 -5.43 5.12
C LYS A 85 -10.16 -4.65 5.83
N ALA A 86 -11.24 -4.34 5.14
CA ALA A 86 -12.16 -3.26 5.48
C ALA A 86 -12.39 -3.01 6.98
N LYS A 87 -12.89 -4.00 7.72
CA LYS A 87 -13.16 -3.82 9.16
C LYS A 87 -11.89 -3.62 9.97
N VAL A 88 -10.89 -4.44 9.72
CA VAL A 88 -9.62 -4.40 10.46
C VAL A 88 -8.91 -3.08 10.20
N THR A 89 -8.74 -2.70 8.93
CA THR A 89 -8.07 -1.47 8.56
C THR A 89 -8.80 -0.26 9.13
N ALA A 90 -10.14 -0.27 9.08
CA ALA A 90 -10.96 0.82 9.58
C ALA A 90 -10.88 0.98 11.09
N ALA A 91 -10.71 -0.11 11.85
CA ALA A 91 -10.77 -0.10 13.31
C ALA A 91 -9.41 -0.11 14.00
N ARG A 92 -8.34 -0.53 13.31
CA ARG A 92 -7.02 -0.69 13.92
C ARG A 92 -6.44 0.67 14.34
N LEU A 93 -5.70 0.70 15.44
CA LEU A 93 -5.03 1.93 15.88
C LEU A 93 -4.19 2.50 14.75
N PHE A 94 -4.23 3.81 14.58
CA PHE A 94 -3.52 4.47 13.49
C PHE A 94 -2.00 4.24 13.59
N THR A 95 -1.44 4.33 14.79
CA THR A 95 -0.02 4.06 15.02
C THR A 95 0.35 2.62 14.68
N ALA A 96 -0.57 1.67 14.89
CA ALA A 96 -0.36 0.28 14.51
C ALA A 96 -0.35 0.11 13.00
N LEU A 97 -1.21 0.84 12.28
CA LEU A 97 -1.18 0.83 10.81
C LEU A 97 0.14 1.40 10.27
N GLN A 98 0.66 2.45 10.90
CA GLN A 98 1.96 3.00 10.53
C GLN A 98 3.08 1.96 10.72
N ALA A 99 3.09 1.27 11.85
CA ALA A 99 4.06 0.22 12.12
C ALA A 99 3.92 -0.94 11.14
N ASP A 100 2.69 -1.29 10.75
CA ASP A 100 2.43 -2.33 9.75
C ASP A 100 3.08 -1.98 8.41
N LEU A 101 2.94 -0.73 7.96
CA LEU A 101 3.52 -0.32 6.69
C LEU A 101 5.04 -0.35 6.74
N LEU A 102 5.64 0.15 7.81
CA LEU A 102 7.09 0.10 7.98
C LEU A 102 7.62 -1.34 7.99
N ALA A 103 6.94 -2.24 8.69
CA ALA A 103 7.31 -3.65 8.73
C ALA A 103 7.19 -4.30 7.34
N ALA A 104 6.12 -3.99 6.60
CA ALA A 104 5.94 -4.51 5.24
C ALA A 104 7.05 -4.04 4.32
N LEU A 105 7.40 -2.76 4.36
CA LEU A 105 8.47 -2.21 3.53
C LEU A 105 9.82 -2.86 3.86
N THR A 106 10.09 -3.06 5.14
CA THR A 106 11.31 -3.73 5.57
C THR A 106 11.40 -5.14 4.99
N ARG A 107 10.31 -5.91 5.05
CA ARG A 107 10.30 -7.28 4.50
C ARG A 107 10.42 -7.29 2.98
N ILE A 108 9.74 -6.39 2.29
CA ILE A 108 9.78 -6.31 0.84
C ILE A 108 11.18 -5.98 0.34
N HIS A 109 11.86 -5.06 0.98
CA HIS A 109 13.17 -4.58 0.54
C HIS A 109 14.34 -5.28 1.20
N ALA A 110 14.11 -6.22 2.12
CA ALA A 110 15.17 -6.97 2.80
C ALA A 110 15.84 -8.01 1.90
N THR A 111 15.13 -8.53 0.90
CA THR A 111 15.65 -9.53 -0.01
C THR A 111 16.05 -8.90 -1.34
N PRO A 112 17.21 -9.30 -1.89
CA PRO A 112 17.65 -8.81 -3.19
C PRO A 112 16.69 -9.19 -4.30
#